data_50066fdd5dab7a8f81d45f71bbc6f637
#
_entry.id   50066fdd5dab7a8f81d45f71bbc6f637
#
_cell.length_a   1.000
_cell.length_b   1.000
_cell.length_c   1.000
_cell.angle_alpha   90.00
_cell.angle_beta   90.00
_cell.angle_gamma   90.00
#
_symmetry.space_group_name_H-M   'P 1'
#
loop_
_entity.id
_entity.type
_entity.pdbx_description
1 polymer ?
#
loop_
_entity_poly.entity_id
_entity_poly.type
_entity_poly.pdbx_seq_one_letter_code
_entity_poly.pdbx_strand_id
1 'polypeptide(L)'
;FCYTSAVMREKTRKLDLKLSERFGKHPGVILWHISNEYGGNFRDASCHCEECQKAFRKWLKKKYKTLDALNHAWWSAFWSHTYTDWEQIHSPSPRGEDELHGLKLDWKRFVSEQLQDFCREEIRAVKTYSDLPVTTNMMMYFSPLDYDKWAEELDVISWDSYPSWHTKEDEVPIAVWAAFMLTR
;
A
#
# COMPACT_ATOMS: atom_id res chain seq x y z
N PHE A 1 2.05 -10.23 -9.53
CA PHE A 1 1.80 -8.79 -9.43
C PHE A 1 2.64 -8.23 -8.30
N CYS A 2 3.61 -7.38 -8.60
CA CYS A 2 4.57 -6.91 -7.60
C CYS A 2 4.78 -5.39 -7.74
N TYR A 3 4.33 -4.64 -6.75
CA TYR A 3 4.44 -3.16 -6.72
C TYR A 3 5.89 -2.66 -6.57
N THR A 4 6.82 -3.54 -6.19
CA THR A 4 8.25 -3.24 -6.12
C THR A 4 8.96 -3.43 -7.46
N SER A 5 8.34 -4.15 -8.41
CA SER A 5 8.93 -4.46 -9.72
C SER A 5 9.16 -3.20 -10.54
N ALA A 6 10.43 -2.94 -10.90
CA ALA A 6 10.79 -1.81 -11.75
C ALA A 6 10.12 -1.88 -13.15
N VAL A 7 9.98 -3.08 -13.70
CA VAL A 7 9.30 -3.29 -15.00
C VAL A 7 7.82 -2.94 -14.91
N MET A 8 7.14 -3.34 -13.84
CA MET A 8 5.74 -2.99 -13.63
C MET A 8 5.58 -1.48 -13.48
N ARG A 9 6.36 -0.84 -12.62
CA ARG A 9 6.33 0.60 -12.39
C ARG A 9 6.56 1.38 -13.68
N GLU A 10 7.55 0.99 -14.49
CA GLU A 10 7.82 1.63 -15.76
C GLU A 10 6.65 1.51 -16.74
N LYS A 11 6.05 0.32 -16.86
CA LYS A 11 4.91 0.09 -17.77
C LYS A 11 3.68 0.86 -17.33
N THR A 12 3.35 0.86 -16.04
CA THR A 12 2.23 1.63 -15.48
C THR A 12 2.45 3.12 -15.73
N ARG A 13 3.60 3.66 -15.39
CA ARG A 13 3.95 5.07 -15.66
C ARG A 13 3.80 5.44 -17.13
N LYS A 14 4.25 4.59 -18.05
CA LYS A 14 4.09 4.84 -19.50
C LYS A 14 2.62 4.84 -19.93
N LEU A 15 1.80 3.96 -19.36
CA LEU A 15 0.37 3.91 -19.62
C LEU A 15 -0.32 5.19 -19.14
N ASP A 16 -0.06 5.60 -17.90
CA ASP A 16 -0.66 6.77 -17.27
C ASP A 16 -0.28 8.06 -18.00
N LEU A 17 0.98 8.19 -18.41
CA LEU A 17 1.42 9.31 -19.26
C LEU A 17 0.65 9.37 -20.57
N LYS A 18 0.48 8.23 -21.26
CA LYS A 18 -0.26 8.18 -22.52
C LYS A 18 -1.76 8.48 -22.34
N LEU A 19 -2.36 7.99 -21.27
CA LEU A 19 -3.77 8.26 -20.95
C LEU A 19 -3.97 9.73 -20.64
N SER A 20 -3.13 10.32 -19.82
CA SER A 20 -3.23 11.72 -19.42
C SER A 20 -2.87 12.67 -20.58
N GLU A 21 -1.90 12.34 -21.42
CA GLU A 21 -1.60 13.07 -22.65
C GLU A 21 -2.81 13.14 -23.59
N ARG A 22 -3.50 11.99 -23.75
CA ARG A 22 -4.64 11.90 -24.66
C ARG A 22 -5.93 12.50 -24.11
N PHE A 23 -6.19 12.30 -22.83
CA PHE A 23 -7.51 12.58 -22.23
C PHE A 23 -7.46 13.65 -21.14
N GLY A 24 -6.30 14.08 -20.71
CA GLY A 24 -6.15 15.00 -19.56
C GLY A 24 -6.83 16.36 -19.70
N LYS A 25 -7.10 16.81 -20.96
CA LYS A 25 -7.83 18.03 -21.27
C LYS A 25 -9.19 17.79 -21.96
N HIS A 26 -9.63 16.54 -21.99
CA HIS A 26 -10.91 16.20 -22.61
C HIS A 26 -12.08 16.65 -21.74
N PRO A 27 -13.07 17.40 -22.25
CA PRO A 27 -14.14 18.01 -21.45
C PRO A 27 -15.07 17.01 -20.76
N GLY A 28 -15.07 15.76 -21.20
CA GLY A 28 -15.84 14.68 -20.56
C GLY A 28 -15.10 13.99 -19.40
N VAL A 29 -13.83 14.34 -19.15
CA VAL A 29 -13.06 13.80 -18.00
C VAL A 29 -13.11 14.84 -16.88
N ILE A 30 -13.60 14.44 -15.73
CA ILE A 30 -13.75 15.30 -14.54
C ILE A 30 -12.84 14.89 -13.38
N LEU A 31 -12.39 13.62 -13.40
CA LEU A 31 -11.64 12.99 -12.31
C LEU A 31 -10.83 11.82 -12.87
N TRP A 32 -9.65 11.59 -12.34
CA TRP A 32 -8.85 10.41 -12.59
C TRP A 32 -9.04 9.40 -11.46
N HIS A 33 -9.59 8.24 -11.77
CA HIS A 33 -9.51 7.08 -10.92
C HIS A 33 -8.28 6.27 -11.37
N ILE A 34 -7.18 6.42 -10.65
CA ILE A 34 -5.97 5.62 -10.88
C ILE A 34 -6.19 4.21 -10.35
N SER A 35 -5.25 3.33 -10.43
CA SER A 35 -5.38 1.91 -10.07
C SER A 35 -6.53 1.54 -9.12
N ASN A 36 -7.03 0.34 -9.22
CA ASN A 36 -8.13 -0.16 -8.41
C ASN A 36 -7.60 -0.93 -7.19
N GLU A 37 -8.11 -0.63 -5.99
CA GLU A 37 -7.89 -1.43 -4.78
C GLU A 37 -6.44 -1.82 -4.55
N TYR A 38 -5.57 -0.85 -4.29
CA TYR A 38 -4.15 -1.12 -4.06
C TYR A 38 -3.91 -2.23 -3.04
N GLY A 39 -3.24 -3.30 -3.48
CA GLY A 39 -2.96 -4.47 -2.65
C GLY A 39 -4.10 -5.48 -2.52
N GLY A 40 -5.31 -5.18 -2.98
CA GLY A 40 -6.50 -6.04 -2.82
C GLY A 40 -6.44 -7.40 -3.52
N ASN A 41 -5.51 -7.59 -4.43
CA ASN A 41 -5.30 -8.90 -5.08
C ASN A 41 -4.59 -9.93 -4.18
N PHE A 42 -4.11 -9.52 -3.01
CA PHE A 42 -3.45 -10.37 -2.03
C PHE A 42 -4.12 -10.19 -0.67
N ARG A 43 -4.27 -11.27 0.05
CA ARG A 43 -4.96 -11.28 1.36
C ARG A 43 -4.42 -10.25 2.37
N ASP A 44 -3.12 -9.95 2.31
CA ASP A 44 -2.40 -9.04 3.19
C ASP A 44 -1.61 -7.96 2.42
N ALA A 45 -1.94 -7.74 1.15
CA ALA A 45 -1.24 -6.87 0.21
C ALA A 45 0.24 -7.25 -0.04
N SER A 46 0.71 -8.36 0.49
CA SER A 46 2.14 -8.72 0.50
C SER A 46 2.58 -9.50 -0.74
N CYS A 47 3.72 -9.12 -1.27
CA CYS A 47 4.48 -9.88 -2.25
C CYS A 47 5.83 -10.24 -1.65
N HIS A 48 6.11 -11.53 -1.51
CA HIS A 48 7.33 -12.04 -0.86
C HIS A 48 8.45 -12.42 -1.85
N CYS A 49 8.40 -11.89 -3.08
CA CYS A 49 9.41 -12.16 -4.09
C CYS A 49 10.78 -11.54 -3.71
N GLU A 50 11.83 -11.96 -4.40
CA GLU A 50 13.20 -11.53 -4.14
C GLU A 50 13.38 -10.00 -4.20
N GLU A 51 12.69 -9.32 -5.12
CA GLU A 51 12.71 -7.85 -5.21
C GLU A 51 12.13 -7.19 -3.95
N CYS A 52 11.03 -7.74 -3.41
CA CYS A 52 10.44 -7.26 -2.18
C CYS A 52 11.33 -7.54 -0.96
N GLN A 53 12.03 -8.68 -0.92
CA GLN A 53 13.00 -8.99 0.13
C GLN A 53 14.15 -7.98 0.16
N LYS A 54 14.73 -7.69 -1.01
CA LYS A 54 15.80 -6.69 -1.16
C LYS A 54 15.32 -5.28 -0.77
N ALA A 55 14.15 -4.89 -1.24
CA ALA A 55 13.57 -3.60 -0.94
C ALA A 55 13.26 -3.44 0.56
N PHE A 56 12.76 -4.49 1.21
CA PHE A 56 12.49 -4.49 2.64
C PHE A 56 13.78 -4.32 3.46
N ARG A 57 14.83 -5.08 3.17
CA ARG A 57 16.13 -4.92 3.81
C ARG A 57 16.70 -3.51 3.62
N LYS A 58 16.56 -2.93 2.42
CA LYS A 58 16.95 -1.53 2.16
C LYS A 58 16.15 -0.55 3.02
N TRP A 59 14.84 -0.77 3.15
CA TRP A 59 13.95 0.04 3.98
C TRP A 59 14.35 -0.04 5.47
N LEU A 60 14.63 -1.25 5.97
CA LEU A 60 15.10 -1.45 7.34
C LEU A 60 16.44 -0.76 7.60
N LYS A 61 17.41 -0.88 6.67
CA LYS A 61 18.70 -0.17 6.74
C LYS A 61 18.52 1.34 6.83
N LYS A 62 17.58 1.89 6.07
CA LYS A 62 17.23 3.32 6.12
C LYS A 62 16.62 3.71 7.47
N LYS A 63 15.75 2.88 8.04
CA LYS A 63 15.05 3.13 9.30
C LYS A 63 15.95 3.01 10.51
N TYR A 64 16.65 1.91 10.64
CA TYR A 64 17.40 1.55 11.85
C TYR A 64 18.89 1.93 11.81
N LYS A 65 19.47 2.10 10.65
CA LYS A 65 20.89 2.40 10.40
C LYS A 65 21.85 1.25 10.74
N THR A 66 21.70 0.61 11.90
CA THR A 66 22.53 -0.51 12.35
C THR A 66 21.69 -1.72 12.72
N LEU A 67 22.30 -2.92 12.65
CA LEU A 67 21.66 -4.16 13.11
C LEU A 67 21.39 -4.14 14.62
N ASP A 68 22.29 -3.56 15.39
CA ASP A 68 22.11 -3.46 16.84
C ASP A 68 20.86 -2.65 17.20
N ALA A 69 20.64 -1.52 16.50
CA ALA A 69 19.44 -0.72 16.69
C ALA A 69 18.17 -1.48 16.30
N LEU A 70 18.21 -2.24 15.20
CA LEU A 70 17.11 -3.10 14.78
C LEU A 70 16.85 -4.21 15.80
N ASN A 71 17.90 -4.94 16.20
CA ASN A 71 17.82 -6.02 17.17
C ASN A 71 17.24 -5.55 18.50
N HIS A 72 17.65 -4.37 18.97
CA HIS A 72 17.12 -3.75 20.17
C HIS A 72 15.65 -3.40 20.01
N ALA A 73 15.27 -2.73 18.91
CA ALA A 73 13.89 -2.32 18.66
C ALA A 73 12.91 -3.49 18.49
N TRP A 74 13.35 -4.58 17.91
CA TRP A 74 12.56 -5.79 17.72
C TRP A 74 12.61 -6.74 18.90
N TRP A 75 13.49 -6.48 19.88
CA TRP A 75 13.77 -7.40 20.99
C TRP A 75 14.16 -8.79 20.50
N SER A 76 15.01 -8.84 19.47
CA SER A 76 15.36 -10.07 18.75
C SER A 76 16.18 -11.07 19.57
N ALA A 77 16.72 -10.67 20.72
CA ALA A 77 17.38 -11.58 21.65
C ALA A 77 16.43 -12.65 22.21
N PHE A 78 15.10 -12.38 22.23
CA PHE A 78 14.12 -13.36 22.63
C PHE A 78 14.11 -14.53 21.64
N TRP A 79 14.15 -15.75 22.12
CA TRP A 79 14.31 -16.97 21.34
C TRP A 79 15.55 -17.00 20.43
N SER A 80 16.61 -16.23 20.77
CA SER A 80 17.87 -16.19 20.01
C SER A 80 17.72 -15.74 18.55
N HIS A 81 16.79 -14.83 18.25
CA HIS A 81 16.55 -14.27 16.93
C HIS A 81 17.47 -13.09 16.56
N THR A 82 18.59 -12.90 17.27
CA THR A 82 19.51 -11.80 17.02
C THR A 82 20.15 -11.90 15.63
N TYR A 83 19.90 -10.90 14.80
CA TYR A 83 20.47 -10.81 13.47
C TYR A 83 21.91 -10.29 13.53
N THR A 84 22.80 -10.95 12.81
CA THR A 84 24.23 -10.57 12.66
C THR A 84 24.54 -10.08 11.25
N ASP A 85 23.64 -10.34 10.31
CA ASP A 85 23.71 -9.84 8.93
C ASP A 85 22.31 -9.45 8.45
N TRP A 86 22.23 -8.40 7.62
CA TRP A 86 20.99 -7.94 7.03
C TRP A 86 20.34 -8.98 6.10
N GLU A 87 21.16 -9.81 5.46
CA GLU A 87 20.69 -10.84 4.52
C GLU A 87 19.97 -12.00 5.23
N GLN A 88 20.13 -12.13 6.55
CA GLN A 88 19.35 -13.06 7.36
C GLN A 88 17.89 -12.65 7.55
N ILE A 89 17.56 -11.37 7.30
CA ILE A 89 16.22 -10.85 7.50
C ILE A 89 15.37 -11.17 6.27
N HIS A 90 14.31 -11.94 6.48
CA HIS A 90 13.28 -12.26 5.50
C HIS A 90 11.95 -11.66 5.91
N SER A 91 11.05 -11.50 4.94
CA SER A 91 9.67 -11.11 5.23
C SER A 91 8.96 -12.17 6.07
N PRO A 92 8.02 -11.79 6.95
CA PRO A 92 7.22 -12.77 7.67
C PRO A 92 6.39 -13.57 6.67
N SER A 93 6.57 -14.89 6.69
CA SER A 93 5.84 -15.82 5.84
C SER A 93 5.52 -17.07 6.65
N PRO A 94 4.61 -17.95 6.19
CA PRO A 94 4.34 -19.22 6.88
C PRO A 94 5.57 -20.12 7.10
N ARG A 95 6.66 -19.80 6.42
CA ARG A 95 7.96 -20.50 6.54
C ARG A 95 9.05 -19.64 7.20
N GLY A 96 8.69 -18.44 7.68
CA GLY A 96 9.62 -17.46 8.23
C GLY A 96 9.35 -17.18 9.71
N GLU A 97 9.97 -16.10 10.20
CA GLU A 97 9.95 -15.62 11.58
C GLU A 97 8.56 -15.07 11.98
N ASP A 98 7.58 -15.96 12.16
CA ASP A 98 6.22 -15.54 12.50
C ASP A 98 6.09 -15.03 13.95
N GLU A 99 7.03 -15.41 14.83
CA GLU A 99 7.04 -15.06 16.26
C GLU A 99 7.53 -13.64 16.55
N LEU A 100 8.28 -13.01 15.62
CA LEU A 100 8.91 -11.71 15.85
C LEU A 100 7.99 -10.55 15.50
N HIS A 101 7.32 -9.97 16.51
CA HIS A 101 6.33 -8.91 16.34
C HIS A 101 6.88 -7.64 15.68
N GLY A 102 8.12 -7.26 15.97
CA GLY A 102 8.79 -6.13 15.34
C GLY A 102 8.94 -6.30 13.83
N LEU A 103 9.32 -7.49 13.38
CA LEU A 103 9.40 -7.86 11.98
C LEU A 103 8.03 -7.76 11.28
N LYS A 104 6.98 -8.34 11.88
CA LYS A 104 5.61 -8.28 11.33
C LYS A 104 5.12 -6.84 11.18
N LEU A 105 5.33 -6.02 12.20
CA LEU A 105 4.90 -4.63 12.19
C LEU A 105 5.64 -3.81 11.12
N ASP A 106 6.94 -4.00 11.01
CA ASP A 106 7.74 -3.29 10.02
C ASP A 106 7.48 -3.78 8.60
N TRP A 107 7.16 -5.06 8.43
CA TRP A 107 6.72 -5.56 7.13
C TRP A 107 5.39 -4.91 6.70
N LYS A 108 4.40 -4.79 7.58
CA LYS A 108 3.15 -4.09 7.28
C LYS A 108 3.39 -2.62 6.90
N ARG A 109 4.25 -1.92 7.64
CA ARG A 109 4.63 -0.54 7.33
C ARG A 109 5.31 -0.43 5.96
N PHE A 110 6.26 -1.31 5.70
CA PHE A 110 6.94 -1.38 4.41
C PHE A 110 5.97 -1.62 3.27
N VAL A 111 5.05 -2.58 3.40
CA VAL A 111 4.03 -2.89 2.37
C VAL A 111 3.16 -1.68 2.10
N SER A 112 2.61 -1.05 3.14
CA SER A 112 1.79 0.16 2.99
C SER A 112 2.55 1.30 2.31
N GLU A 113 3.81 1.55 2.69
CA GLU A 113 4.66 2.57 2.07
C GLU A 113 5.00 2.25 0.61
N GLN A 114 5.21 0.97 0.26
CA GLN A 114 5.46 0.56 -1.14
C GLN A 114 4.26 0.78 -2.05
N LEU A 115 3.06 0.49 -1.55
CA LEU A 115 1.82 0.73 -2.27
C LEU A 115 1.59 2.23 -2.46
N GLN A 116 1.77 3.02 -1.41
CA GLN A 116 1.65 4.47 -1.45
C GLN A 116 2.68 5.11 -2.40
N ASP A 117 3.91 4.64 -2.40
CA ASP A 117 4.95 5.12 -3.32
C ASP A 117 4.62 4.81 -4.78
N PHE A 118 4.05 3.63 -5.05
CA PHE A 118 3.56 3.28 -6.37
C PHE A 118 2.42 4.21 -6.79
N CYS A 119 1.44 4.49 -5.94
CA CYS A 119 0.36 5.43 -6.17
C CYS A 119 0.88 6.83 -6.50
N ARG A 120 1.88 7.33 -5.75
CA ARG A 120 2.53 8.62 -6.03
C ARG A 120 3.15 8.68 -7.43
N GLU A 121 3.73 7.59 -7.90
CA GLU A 121 4.28 7.53 -9.27
C GLU A 121 3.18 7.65 -10.32
N GLU A 122 2.02 6.99 -10.12
CA GLU A 122 0.86 7.09 -11.00
C GLU A 122 0.29 8.53 -10.99
N ILE A 123 0.12 9.12 -9.79
CA ILE A 123 -0.33 10.51 -9.65
C ILE A 123 0.59 11.48 -10.42
N ARG A 124 1.92 11.36 -10.24
CA ARG A 124 2.89 12.20 -10.96
C ARG A 124 2.79 12.04 -12.46
N ALA A 125 2.60 10.81 -12.94
CA ALA A 125 2.46 10.53 -14.36
C ALA A 125 1.18 11.18 -14.93
N VAL A 126 0.06 11.00 -14.27
CA VAL A 126 -1.23 11.61 -14.68
C VAL A 126 -1.17 13.12 -14.63
N LYS A 127 -0.63 13.71 -13.56
CA LYS A 127 -0.50 15.16 -13.37
C LYS A 127 0.48 15.83 -14.37
N THR A 128 1.22 15.06 -15.17
CA THR A 128 2.09 15.61 -16.22
C THR A 128 1.29 16.35 -17.30
N TYR A 129 0.09 15.87 -17.62
CA TYR A 129 -0.74 16.42 -18.69
C TYR A 129 -2.16 16.80 -18.24
N SER A 130 -2.48 16.68 -16.95
CA SER A 130 -3.81 16.92 -16.40
C SER A 130 -3.76 17.55 -15.02
N ASP A 131 -4.54 18.61 -14.83
CA ASP A 131 -4.73 19.26 -13.52
C ASP A 131 -5.97 18.74 -12.78
N LEU A 132 -6.67 17.77 -13.39
CA LEU A 132 -7.89 17.20 -12.81
C LEU A 132 -7.58 16.45 -11.51
N PRO A 133 -8.54 16.41 -10.58
CA PRO A 133 -8.37 15.70 -9.31
C PRO A 133 -8.16 14.20 -9.53
N VAL A 134 -7.47 13.57 -8.57
CA VAL A 134 -7.14 12.15 -8.59
C VAL A 134 -7.76 11.47 -7.38
N THR A 135 -8.27 10.27 -7.60
CA THR A 135 -8.79 9.37 -6.57
C THR A 135 -8.40 7.92 -6.84
N THR A 136 -8.54 7.08 -5.85
CA THR A 136 -8.62 5.61 -5.96
C THR A 136 -9.60 5.09 -4.94
N ASN A 137 -10.21 3.94 -5.21
CA ASN A 137 -11.14 3.33 -4.28
C ASN A 137 -10.41 2.63 -3.13
N MET A 138 -10.71 3.02 -1.90
CA MET A 138 -10.23 2.36 -0.70
C MET A 138 -11.16 1.20 -0.35
N MET A 139 -10.58 0.09 0.05
CA MET A 139 -11.32 -1.05 0.56
C MET A 139 -11.63 -0.84 2.04
N MET A 140 -12.89 -0.95 2.42
CA MET A 140 -13.30 -0.83 3.81
C MET A 140 -12.60 -1.89 4.69
N TYR A 141 -12.00 -1.47 5.81
CA TYR A 141 -11.28 -2.34 6.76
C TYR A 141 -10.08 -3.12 6.20
N PHE A 142 -9.46 -2.64 5.14
CA PHE A 142 -8.27 -3.26 4.59
C PHE A 142 -7.02 -2.83 5.38
N SER A 143 -6.68 -3.61 6.41
CA SER A 143 -5.62 -3.29 7.39
C SER A 143 -4.19 -3.13 6.86
N PRO A 144 -3.81 -3.60 5.65
CA PRO A 144 -2.50 -3.32 5.07
C PRO A 144 -2.26 -1.87 4.68
N LEU A 145 -3.31 -1.05 4.49
CA LEU A 145 -3.17 0.35 4.12
C LEU A 145 -3.27 1.26 5.36
N ASP A 146 -2.37 2.21 5.45
CA ASP A 146 -2.42 3.32 6.42
C ASP A 146 -3.25 4.45 5.80
N TYR A 147 -4.58 4.42 6.00
CA TYR A 147 -5.52 5.35 5.36
C TYR A 147 -5.26 6.82 5.69
N ASP A 148 -4.74 7.11 6.87
CA ASP A 148 -4.39 8.46 7.26
C ASP A 148 -3.33 9.05 6.32
N LYS A 149 -2.25 8.30 6.09
CA LYS A 149 -1.22 8.69 5.12
C LYS A 149 -1.70 8.70 3.67
N TRP A 150 -2.62 7.81 3.30
CA TRP A 150 -3.16 7.77 1.95
C TRP A 150 -4.06 8.98 1.66
N ALA A 151 -4.78 9.48 2.67
CA ALA A 151 -5.62 10.67 2.54
C ALA A 151 -4.80 11.93 2.16
N GLU A 152 -3.52 11.97 2.52
CA GLU A 152 -2.62 13.08 2.18
C GLU A 152 -2.22 13.10 0.69
N GLU A 153 -2.34 11.98 -0.01
CA GLU A 153 -1.88 11.84 -1.41
C GLU A 153 -2.98 12.07 -2.44
N LEU A 154 -4.25 11.94 -2.06
CA LEU A 154 -5.39 11.95 -2.97
C LEU A 154 -6.14 13.28 -2.89
N ASP A 155 -6.55 13.80 -4.04
CA ASP A 155 -7.40 14.99 -4.10
C ASP A 155 -8.84 14.69 -3.62
N VAL A 156 -9.30 13.46 -3.83
CA VAL A 156 -10.62 12.99 -3.43
C VAL A 156 -10.50 11.62 -2.77
N ILE A 157 -11.07 11.47 -1.59
CA ILE A 157 -11.16 10.18 -0.91
C ILE A 157 -12.43 9.47 -1.36
N SER A 158 -12.27 8.25 -1.85
CA SER A 158 -13.37 7.37 -2.19
C SER A 158 -13.13 5.96 -1.65
N TRP A 159 -14.17 5.21 -1.40
CA TRP A 159 -14.05 3.83 -0.93
C TRP A 159 -15.19 2.99 -1.45
N ASP A 160 -14.98 1.68 -1.42
CA ASP A 160 -15.98 0.70 -1.79
C ASP A 160 -17.02 0.57 -0.68
N SER A 161 -18.27 0.68 -1.04
CA SER A 161 -19.40 0.44 -0.16
C SER A 161 -20.39 -0.47 -0.87
N TYR A 162 -20.57 -1.66 -0.32
CA TYR A 162 -21.47 -2.69 -0.86
C TYR A 162 -22.60 -2.98 0.10
N PRO A 163 -23.56 -2.05 0.31
CA PRO A 163 -24.70 -2.30 1.17
C PRO A 163 -25.51 -3.46 0.58
N SER A 164 -25.63 -4.53 1.32
CA SER A 164 -26.42 -5.69 0.91
C SER A 164 -27.80 -5.65 1.57
N TRP A 165 -28.84 -5.51 0.76
CA TRP A 165 -30.22 -5.49 1.22
C TRP A 165 -30.77 -6.91 1.55
N HIS A 166 -29.96 -7.95 1.30
CA HIS A 166 -30.33 -9.35 1.47
C HIS A 166 -29.53 -10.07 2.58
N THR A 167 -28.64 -9.38 3.25
CA THR A 167 -27.88 -9.88 4.41
C THR A 167 -28.53 -9.42 5.70
N LYS A 168 -28.06 -9.97 6.81
CA LYS A 168 -28.60 -9.72 8.16
C LYS A 168 -28.77 -8.23 8.41
N GLU A 169 -29.86 -7.86 9.02
CA GLU A 169 -30.28 -6.48 9.33
C GLU A 169 -29.19 -5.61 9.97
N ASP A 170 -28.19 -6.24 10.59
CA ASP A 170 -27.09 -5.56 11.30
C ASP A 170 -25.94 -5.05 10.38
N GLU A 171 -25.84 -5.54 9.14
CA GLU A 171 -24.73 -5.18 8.24
C GLU A 171 -24.98 -3.87 7.46
N VAL A 172 -26.24 -3.56 7.16
CA VAL A 172 -26.62 -2.34 6.44
C VAL A 172 -26.31 -1.07 7.24
N PRO A 173 -26.64 -1.00 8.55
CA PRO A 173 -26.30 0.15 9.38
C PRO A 173 -24.80 0.41 9.46
N ILE A 174 -23.97 -0.65 9.50
CA ILE A 174 -22.52 -0.52 9.58
C ILE A 174 -21.96 0.09 8.29
N ALA A 175 -22.42 -0.36 7.11
CA ALA A 175 -21.98 0.17 5.82
C ALA A 175 -22.38 1.64 5.65
N VAL A 176 -23.60 2.00 6.02
CA VAL A 176 -24.10 3.38 5.99
C VAL A 176 -23.35 4.26 6.99
N TRP A 177 -23.10 3.77 8.18
CA TRP A 177 -22.38 4.50 9.21
C TRP A 177 -20.90 4.72 8.84
N ALA A 178 -20.22 3.71 8.30
CA ALA A 178 -18.87 3.85 7.78
C ALA A 178 -18.80 4.87 6.63
N ALA A 179 -19.76 4.81 5.69
CA ALA A 179 -19.91 5.80 4.64
C ALA A 179 -20.03 7.23 5.22
N PHE A 180 -20.86 7.42 6.21
CA PHE A 180 -21.08 8.73 6.85
C PHE A 180 -19.84 9.23 7.59
N MET A 181 -19.08 8.37 8.27
CA MET A 181 -17.89 8.76 9.04
C MET A 181 -16.71 9.17 8.15
N LEU A 182 -16.61 8.61 6.94
CA LEU A 182 -15.50 8.91 6.02
C LEU A 182 -15.78 10.14 5.11
N THR A 183 -17.00 10.68 5.10
CA THR A 183 -17.38 11.89 4.34
C THR A 183 -17.17 13.20 5.11
N ARG A 184 -16.58 13.14 6.29
CA ARG A 184 -16.24 14.30 7.11
C ARG A 184 -14.75 14.54 7.14
#